data_20e30b12e91af3217217de485a4e5371
#
_entry.id   20e30b12e91af3217217de485a4e5371
#
_cell.length_a   1.000
_cell.length_b   1.000
_cell.length_c   1.000
_cell.angle_alpha   90.00
_cell.angle_beta   90.00
_cell.angle_gamma   90.00
#
_symmetry.space_group_name_H-M   'P 1'
#
loop_
_entity.id
_entity.type
_entity.pdbx_description
1 polymer ?
#
loop_
_entity_poly.entity_id
_entity_poly.type
_entity_poly.pdbx_seq_one_letter_code
_entity_poly.pdbx_strand_id
1 'polypeptide(L)'
;MMLVRSAIIQEIDTIRKSGLASLAFFYCDFRDDQKKDRRGLLSSFLVQLCDQSDAYYDTLHKFYVEHSDGSRHPSDNALVRCLNDILKRPGQPPVYLIVDALDECPRASTLPPPREKILMLMKELTDSQLPGLRICVTSRPEADIMAVLDALTFRTVSLHDESGQIADINNYIRSVITTGPGMRRWSAEVKQLVLDTLTSKADGM
;
A
#
# COMPACT_ATOMS: atom_id res chain seq x y z
N MET A 1 6.59 7.69 -7.88
CA MET A 1 5.83 6.95 -6.85
C MET A 1 6.40 5.57 -6.51
N MET A 2 6.88 4.77 -7.48
CA MET A 2 7.48 3.44 -7.21
C MET A 2 8.69 3.42 -6.26
N LEU A 3 9.54 4.42 -6.25
CA LEU A 3 10.76 4.48 -5.40
C LEU A 3 10.46 4.68 -3.90
N VAL A 4 9.50 5.51 -3.55
CA VAL A 4 9.13 5.77 -2.15
C VAL A 4 8.46 4.54 -1.51
N ARG A 5 7.64 3.82 -2.26
CA ARG A 5 7.01 2.55 -1.86
C ARG A 5 8.04 1.51 -1.42
N SER A 6 9.04 1.30 -2.28
CA SER A 6 10.13 0.36 -2.03
C SER A 6 10.87 0.69 -0.74
N ALA A 7 11.13 1.97 -0.48
CA ALA A 7 11.87 2.41 0.70
C ALA A 7 11.10 2.15 2.00
N ILE A 8 9.80 2.52 2.07
CA ILE A 8 8.99 2.30 3.27
C ILE A 8 8.86 0.79 3.57
N ILE A 9 8.53 -0.01 2.56
CA ILE A 9 8.39 -1.45 2.73
C ILE A 9 9.72 -2.09 3.13
N GLN A 10 10.84 -1.69 2.51
CA GLN A 10 12.18 -2.21 2.84
C GLN A 10 12.60 -1.85 4.26
N GLU A 11 12.34 -0.63 4.71
CA GLU A 11 12.64 -0.20 6.06
C GLU A 11 11.83 -1.02 7.09
N ILE A 12 10.51 -1.14 6.90
CA ILE A 12 9.67 -1.92 7.79
C ILE A 12 10.02 -3.42 7.71
N ASP A 13 10.38 -3.95 6.53
CA ASP A 13 10.82 -5.34 6.38
C ASP A 13 12.12 -5.61 7.16
N THR A 14 13.00 -4.63 7.26
CA THR A 14 14.21 -4.73 8.10
C THR A 14 13.85 -4.83 9.58
N ILE A 15 12.89 -4.03 10.05
CA ILE A 15 12.36 -4.08 11.42
C ILE A 15 11.64 -5.42 11.66
N ARG A 16 10.87 -5.91 10.69
CA ARG A 16 10.20 -7.21 10.73
C ARG A 16 11.21 -8.36 10.88
N LYS A 17 12.29 -8.36 10.10
CA LYS A 17 13.35 -9.39 10.16
C LYS A 17 14.05 -9.43 11.52
N SER A 18 14.05 -8.34 12.27
CA SER A 18 14.54 -8.32 13.66
C SER A 18 13.49 -8.73 14.70
N GLY A 19 12.29 -9.16 14.29
CA GLY A 19 11.22 -9.58 15.18
C GLY A 19 10.47 -8.43 15.89
N LEU A 20 10.73 -7.18 15.50
CA LEU A 20 10.17 -5.98 16.15
C LEU A 20 8.92 -5.42 15.45
N ALA A 21 8.51 -6.01 14.34
CA ALA A 21 7.30 -5.64 13.61
C ALA A 21 6.73 -6.83 12.84
N SER A 22 5.45 -6.74 12.48
CA SER A 22 4.82 -7.54 11.42
C SER A 22 4.40 -6.61 10.28
N LEU A 23 4.48 -7.09 9.05
CA LEU A 23 4.23 -6.30 7.85
C LEU A 23 3.32 -7.05 6.90
N ALA A 24 2.26 -6.41 6.43
CA ALA A 24 1.53 -6.84 5.25
C ALA A 24 1.28 -5.66 4.33
N PHE A 25 1.34 -5.89 3.03
CA PHE A 25 1.15 -4.84 2.03
C PHE A 25 0.29 -5.33 0.88
N PHE A 26 -0.39 -4.39 0.24
CA PHE A 26 -1.24 -4.64 -0.91
C PHE A 26 -1.07 -3.54 -1.94
N TYR A 27 -0.78 -3.94 -3.17
CA TYR A 27 -0.72 -3.04 -4.32
C TYR A 27 -2.04 -3.12 -5.08
N CYS A 28 -2.78 -2.03 -5.11
CA CYS A 28 -3.96 -1.95 -5.96
C CYS A 28 -3.54 -1.94 -7.44
N ASP A 29 -4.20 -2.74 -8.26
CA ASP A 29 -4.01 -2.74 -9.72
C ASP A 29 -5.34 -3.10 -10.38
N PHE A 30 -5.93 -2.16 -11.12
CA PHE A 30 -7.22 -2.34 -11.80
C PHE A 30 -7.19 -3.42 -12.88
N ARG A 31 -6.01 -3.83 -13.34
CA ARG A 31 -5.83 -4.86 -14.37
C ARG A 31 -5.81 -6.28 -13.80
N ASP A 32 -5.60 -6.41 -12.50
CA ASP A 32 -5.52 -7.69 -11.81
C ASP A 32 -6.77 -7.89 -10.95
N ASP A 33 -7.58 -8.91 -11.30
CA ASP A 33 -8.83 -9.21 -10.62
C ASP A 33 -8.66 -9.51 -9.13
N GLN A 34 -7.48 -9.96 -8.70
CA GLN A 34 -7.18 -10.24 -7.30
C GLN A 34 -6.63 -9.04 -6.54
N LYS A 35 -6.30 -7.94 -7.25
CA LYS A 35 -5.68 -6.74 -6.68
C LYS A 35 -6.53 -5.48 -6.76
N LYS A 36 -7.82 -5.64 -6.98
CA LYS A 36 -8.72 -4.50 -7.20
C LYS A 36 -9.84 -4.37 -6.18
N ASP A 37 -9.95 -5.26 -5.19
CA ASP A 37 -11.07 -5.27 -4.26
C ASP A 37 -10.69 -5.60 -2.81
N ARG A 38 -11.67 -5.43 -1.92
CA ARG A 38 -11.55 -5.69 -0.47
C ARG A 38 -11.16 -7.14 -0.16
N ARG A 39 -11.66 -8.10 -0.94
CA ARG A 39 -11.40 -9.52 -0.73
C ARG A 39 -9.93 -9.86 -1.00
N GLY A 40 -9.41 -9.41 -2.13
CA GLY A 40 -8.00 -9.58 -2.49
C GLY A 40 -7.07 -8.96 -1.46
N LEU A 41 -7.41 -7.75 -0.98
CA LEU A 41 -6.66 -7.07 0.07
C LEU A 41 -6.65 -7.87 1.38
N LEU A 42 -7.82 -8.31 1.87
CA LEU A 42 -7.93 -9.09 3.10
C LEU A 42 -7.18 -10.42 3.01
N SER A 43 -7.33 -11.14 1.90
CA SER A 43 -6.64 -12.40 1.66
C SER A 43 -5.12 -12.22 1.63
N SER A 44 -4.66 -11.16 0.97
CA SER A 44 -3.23 -10.82 0.91
C SER A 44 -2.65 -10.51 2.29
N PHE A 45 -3.36 -9.71 3.10
CA PHE A 45 -2.93 -9.40 4.46
C PHE A 45 -2.86 -10.64 5.34
N LEU A 46 -3.91 -11.47 5.33
CA LEU A 46 -3.97 -12.68 6.14
C LEU A 46 -2.82 -13.64 5.79
N VAL A 47 -2.58 -13.91 4.51
CA VAL A 47 -1.51 -14.80 4.08
C VAL A 47 -0.14 -14.27 4.50
N GLN A 48 0.14 -12.98 4.25
CA GLN A 48 1.44 -12.38 4.59
C GLN A 48 1.68 -12.34 6.10
N LEU A 49 0.68 -12.06 6.92
CA LEU A 49 0.82 -12.07 8.38
C LEU A 49 1.05 -13.48 8.89
N CYS A 50 0.29 -14.46 8.42
CA CYS A 50 0.41 -15.85 8.87
C CYS A 50 1.76 -16.49 8.51
N ASP A 51 2.42 -16.04 7.45
CA ASP A 51 3.78 -16.46 7.09
C ASP A 51 4.86 -15.94 8.06
N GLN A 52 4.52 -15.00 8.93
CA GLN A 52 5.46 -14.33 9.84
C GLN A 52 5.41 -14.85 11.28
N SER A 53 4.37 -15.61 11.66
CA SER A 53 4.17 -16.05 13.04
C SER A 53 3.29 -17.29 13.13
N ASP A 54 3.77 -18.32 13.83
CA ASP A 54 3.00 -19.53 14.13
C ASP A 54 1.66 -19.20 14.82
N ALA A 55 1.66 -18.19 15.69
CA ALA A 55 0.47 -17.74 16.38
C ALA A 55 -0.58 -17.10 15.44
N TYR A 56 -0.16 -16.44 14.37
CA TYR A 56 -1.07 -15.94 13.34
C TYR A 56 -1.55 -17.09 12.45
N TYR A 57 -0.65 -18.01 12.11
CA TYR A 57 -0.99 -19.22 11.38
C TYR A 57 -2.07 -20.04 12.10
N ASP A 58 -1.92 -20.28 13.41
CA ASP A 58 -2.92 -20.99 14.21
C ASP A 58 -4.32 -20.33 14.16
N THR A 59 -4.36 -18.99 14.13
CA THR A 59 -5.61 -18.26 14.02
C THR A 59 -6.26 -18.49 12.65
N LEU A 60 -5.47 -18.40 11.57
CA LEU A 60 -5.96 -18.66 10.21
C LEU A 60 -6.34 -20.14 10.02
N HIS A 61 -5.58 -21.06 10.60
CA HIS A 61 -5.87 -22.49 10.52
C HIS A 61 -7.20 -22.84 11.20
N LYS A 62 -7.47 -22.29 12.39
CA LYS A 62 -8.79 -22.44 13.04
C LYS A 62 -9.91 -21.89 12.16
N PHE A 63 -9.72 -20.71 11.62
CA PHE A 63 -10.66 -20.11 10.69
C PHE A 63 -10.91 -20.99 9.44
N TYR A 64 -9.87 -21.61 8.89
CA TYR A 64 -9.97 -22.53 7.76
C TYR A 64 -10.81 -23.76 8.10
N VAL A 65 -10.56 -24.40 9.25
CA VAL A 65 -11.30 -25.55 9.74
C VAL A 65 -12.78 -25.19 9.97
N GLU A 66 -13.09 -24.03 10.57
CA GLU A 66 -14.45 -23.54 10.77
C GLU A 66 -15.22 -23.36 9.44
N HIS A 67 -14.51 -23.13 8.34
CA HIS A 67 -15.11 -23.03 7.00
C HIS A 67 -15.02 -24.34 6.21
N SER A 68 -15.06 -25.48 6.92
CA SER A 68 -15.09 -26.83 6.35
C SER A 68 -13.90 -27.10 5.42
N ASP A 69 -12.70 -26.85 5.93
CA ASP A 69 -11.42 -27.06 5.25
C ASP A 69 -11.37 -26.43 3.85
N GLY A 70 -11.90 -25.21 3.74
CA GLY A 70 -11.91 -24.45 2.50
C GLY A 70 -13.01 -24.83 1.50
N SER A 71 -13.90 -25.77 1.82
CA SER A 71 -15.03 -26.14 0.96
C SER A 71 -16.10 -25.04 0.88
N ARG A 72 -16.11 -24.13 1.86
CA ARG A 72 -16.97 -22.94 1.86
C ARG A 72 -16.13 -21.68 1.76
N HIS A 73 -16.36 -20.90 0.73
CA HIS A 73 -15.72 -19.58 0.60
C HIS A 73 -16.22 -18.66 1.72
N PRO A 74 -15.32 -18.19 2.61
CA PRO A 74 -15.70 -17.27 3.68
C PRO A 74 -16.22 -15.95 3.10
N SER A 75 -17.14 -15.29 3.78
CA SER A 75 -17.55 -13.93 3.42
C SER A 75 -16.46 -12.92 3.76
N ASP A 76 -16.49 -11.74 3.13
CA ASP A 76 -15.55 -10.65 3.46
C ASP A 76 -15.60 -10.29 4.96
N ASN A 77 -16.79 -10.29 5.56
CA ASN A 77 -16.92 -10.04 6.99
C ASN A 77 -16.29 -11.14 7.86
N ALA A 78 -16.28 -12.39 7.40
CA ALA A 78 -15.56 -13.45 8.08
C ALA A 78 -14.04 -13.26 7.98
N LEU A 79 -13.51 -12.84 6.82
CA LEU A 79 -12.11 -12.49 6.66
C LEU A 79 -11.70 -11.30 7.55
N VAL A 80 -12.55 -10.28 7.67
CA VAL A 80 -12.31 -9.14 8.60
C VAL A 80 -12.25 -9.61 10.05
N ARG A 81 -13.14 -10.51 10.48
CA ARG A 81 -13.06 -11.08 11.83
C ARG A 81 -11.74 -11.81 12.06
N CYS A 82 -11.32 -12.66 11.12
CA CYS A 82 -10.03 -13.36 11.21
C CYS A 82 -8.86 -12.38 11.30
N LEU A 83 -8.84 -11.32 10.50
CA LEU A 83 -7.82 -10.27 10.58
C LEU A 83 -7.85 -9.57 11.95
N ASN A 84 -9.02 -9.19 12.44
CA ASN A 84 -9.16 -8.58 13.75
C ASN A 84 -8.69 -9.49 14.90
N ASP A 85 -8.92 -10.79 14.80
CA ASP A 85 -8.45 -11.76 15.80
C ASP A 85 -6.92 -11.83 15.82
N ILE A 86 -6.27 -11.74 14.66
CA ILE A 86 -4.83 -11.61 14.55
C ILE A 86 -4.36 -10.29 15.17
N LEU A 87 -4.96 -9.17 14.78
CA LEU A 87 -4.54 -7.83 15.21
C LEU A 87 -4.75 -7.56 16.72
N LYS A 88 -5.67 -8.26 17.36
CA LYS A 88 -6.00 -8.14 18.81
C LYS A 88 -5.16 -9.04 19.71
N ARG A 89 -4.27 -9.87 19.16
CA ARG A 89 -3.48 -10.79 19.99
C ARG A 89 -2.59 -10.01 20.97
N PRO A 90 -2.56 -10.40 22.25
CA PRO A 90 -1.69 -9.75 23.22
C PRO A 90 -0.22 -10.13 22.99
N GLY A 91 0.68 -9.19 23.30
CA GLY A 91 2.13 -9.44 23.28
C GLY A 91 2.77 -9.52 21.90
N GLN A 92 2.02 -9.25 20.82
CA GLN A 92 2.56 -9.20 19.47
C GLN A 92 3.31 -7.89 19.18
N PRO A 93 4.29 -7.89 18.27
CA PRO A 93 4.90 -6.67 17.81
C PRO A 93 3.91 -5.80 17.04
N PRO A 94 4.19 -4.50 16.85
CA PRO A 94 3.37 -3.63 16.01
C PRO A 94 3.16 -4.21 14.61
N VAL A 95 1.92 -4.12 14.10
CA VAL A 95 1.55 -4.60 12.77
C VAL A 95 1.41 -3.41 11.83
N TYR A 96 2.13 -3.45 10.73
CA TYR A 96 2.08 -2.44 9.67
C TYR A 96 1.28 -3.00 8.49
N LEU A 97 0.20 -2.30 8.14
CA LEU A 97 -0.61 -2.59 6.95
C LEU A 97 -0.41 -1.47 5.94
N ILE A 98 0.07 -1.81 4.75
CA ILE A 98 0.33 -0.84 3.68
C ILE A 98 -0.60 -1.10 2.51
N VAL A 99 -1.38 -0.09 2.12
CA VAL A 99 -2.21 -0.10 0.91
C VAL A 99 -1.65 0.92 -0.05
N ASP A 100 -1.21 0.45 -1.19
CA ASP A 100 -0.54 1.29 -2.16
C ASP A 100 -1.38 1.46 -3.43
N ALA A 101 -1.33 2.68 -3.99
CA ALA A 101 -2.06 3.09 -5.18
C ALA A 101 -3.58 2.86 -5.06
N LEU A 102 -4.20 3.29 -3.94
CA LEU A 102 -5.63 3.10 -3.70
C LEU A 102 -6.50 3.72 -4.82
N ASP A 103 -6.02 4.77 -5.49
CA ASP A 103 -6.66 5.37 -6.67
C ASP A 103 -6.80 4.40 -7.85
N GLU A 104 -6.01 3.33 -7.91
CA GLU A 104 -6.14 2.30 -8.95
C GLU A 104 -7.29 1.30 -8.67
N CYS A 105 -7.88 1.29 -7.48
CA CYS A 105 -9.09 0.49 -7.24
C CYS A 105 -10.30 1.06 -7.98
N PRO A 106 -11.11 0.22 -8.64
CA PRO A 106 -12.24 0.67 -9.43
C PRO A 106 -13.30 1.43 -8.62
N ARG A 107 -13.82 2.54 -9.19
CA ARG A 107 -14.93 3.33 -8.65
C ARG A 107 -16.30 2.75 -8.98
N ALA A 108 -16.43 1.98 -10.05
CA ALA A 108 -17.71 1.55 -10.59
C ALA A 108 -17.61 0.15 -11.19
N SER A 109 -17.98 -0.86 -10.42
CA SER A 109 -18.25 -2.22 -10.94
C SER A 109 -19.31 -2.94 -10.13
N THR A 110 -19.57 -2.48 -8.90
CA THR A 110 -20.58 -3.03 -7.97
C THR A 110 -21.11 -1.92 -7.07
N LEU A 111 -22.17 -2.20 -6.30
CA LEU A 111 -22.67 -1.31 -5.24
C LEU A 111 -22.55 -2.02 -3.88
N PRO A 112 -21.78 -1.48 -2.93
CA PRO A 112 -20.84 -0.36 -3.08
C PRO A 112 -19.62 -0.72 -3.95
N PRO A 113 -18.94 0.29 -4.56
CA PRO A 113 -17.76 0.09 -5.38
C PRO A 113 -16.60 -0.55 -4.62
N PRO A 114 -15.67 -1.27 -5.32
CA PRO A 114 -14.52 -1.90 -4.67
C PRO A 114 -13.67 -0.94 -3.82
N ARG A 115 -13.38 0.26 -4.34
CA ARG A 115 -12.65 1.31 -3.63
C ARG A 115 -13.35 1.73 -2.33
N GLU A 116 -14.65 1.97 -2.39
CA GLU A 116 -15.44 2.34 -1.21
C GLU A 116 -15.39 1.25 -0.13
N LYS A 117 -15.47 -0.03 -0.52
CA LYS A 117 -15.33 -1.15 0.40
C LYS A 117 -13.97 -1.19 1.10
N ILE A 118 -12.89 -0.81 0.40
CA ILE A 118 -11.55 -0.70 0.99
C ILE A 118 -11.48 0.50 1.94
N LEU A 119 -12.01 1.65 1.55
CA LEU A 119 -12.08 2.84 2.41
C LEU A 119 -12.89 2.58 3.68
N MET A 120 -14.02 1.88 3.57
CA MET A 120 -14.81 1.44 4.74
C MET A 120 -14.00 0.52 5.65
N LEU A 121 -13.21 -0.41 5.10
CA LEU A 121 -12.33 -1.26 5.89
C LEU A 121 -11.24 -0.45 6.61
N MET A 122 -10.62 0.52 5.94
CA MET A 122 -9.63 1.40 6.59
C MET A 122 -10.26 2.15 7.76
N LYS A 123 -11.48 2.65 7.58
CA LYS A 123 -12.24 3.30 8.66
C LYS A 123 -12.50 2.33 9.81
N GLU A 124 -13.02 1.14 9.56
CA GLU A 124 -13.31 0.11 10.57
C GLU A 124 -12.04 -0.26 11.38
N LEU A 125 -10.90 -0.45 10.71
CA LEU A 125 -9.63 -0.75 11.36
C LEU A 125 -9.11 0.42 12.21
N THR A 126 -9.26 1.66 11.74
CA THR A 126 -8.85 2.86 12.47
C THR A 126 -9.74 3.10 13.69
N ASP A 127 -11.06 2.97 13.53
CA ASP A 127 -12.04 3.13 14.61
C ASP A 127 -11.85 2.08 15.73
N SER A 128 -11.24 0.93 15.42
CA SER A 128 -10.93 -0.11 16.42
C SER A 128 -9.82 0.28 17.40
N GLN A 129 -9.09 1.36 17.14
CA GLN A 129 -8.06 1.96 17.99
C GLN A 129 -7.03 0.96 18.56
N LEU A 130 -6.64 -0.04 17.80
CA LEU A 130 -5.66 -1.04 18.21
C LEU A 130 -4.26 -0.40 18.37
N PRO A 131 -3.66 -0.39 19.58
CA PRO A 131 -2.45 0.41 19.86
C PRO A 131 -1.23 -0.03 19.07
N GLY A 132 -1.17 -1.28 18.65
CA GLY A 132 -0.10 -1.84 17.82
C GLY A 132 -0.30 -1.71 16.32
N LEU A 133 -1.47 -1.28 15.85
CA LEU A 133 -1.77 -1.18 14.44
C LEU A 133 -1.25 0.14 13.83
N ARG A 134 -0.58 0.03 12.69
CA ARG A 134 -0.11 1.16 11.88
C ARG A 134 -0.57 0.95 10.45
N ILE A 135 -1.32 1.90 9.90
CA ILE A 135 -1.85 1.86 8.54
C ILE A 135 -1.18 2.96 7.72
N CYS A 136 -0.64 2.60 6.57
CA CYS A 136 -0.12 3.54 5.57
C CYS A 136 -0.89 3.34 4.27
N VAL A 137 -1.45 4.42 3.74
CA VAL A 137 -2.15 4.40 2.46
C VAL A 137 -1.47 5.40 1.52
N THR A 138 -1.17 4.97 0.30
CA THR A 138 -0.73 5.88 -0.76
C THR A 138 -1.80 5.99 -1.84
N SER A 139 -1.99 7.17 -2.38
CA SER A 139 -2.99 7.46 -3.38
C SER A 139 -2.72 8.78 -4.08
N ARG A 140 -3.29 8.98 -5.26
CA ARG A 140 -3.51 10.33 -5.81
C ARG A 140 -4.58 11.05 -4.98
N PRO A 141 -4.57 12.40 -4.93
CA PRO A 141 -5.53 13.19 -4.16
C PRO A 141 -6.90 13.24 -4.87
N GLU A 142 -7.62 12.12 -4.89
CA GLU A 142 -8.96 12.06 -5.43
C GLU A 142 -10.01 12.40 -4.37
N ALA A 143 -11.06 13.12 -4.73
CA ALA A 143 -12.03 13.70 -3.80
C ALA A 143 -12.73 12.68 -2.90
N ASP A 144 -13.08 11.50 -3.43
CA ASP A 144 -13.70 10.41 -2.68
C ASP A 144 -12.75 9.75 -1.67
N ILE A 145 -11.47 9.68 -2.00
CA ILE A 145 -10.43 9.15 -1.12
C ILE A 145 -10.13 10.16 -0.01
N MET A 146 -9.91 11.43 -0.37
CA MET A 146 -9.61 12.48 0.58
C MET A 146 -10.74 12.69 1.58
N ALA A 147 -12.00 12.67 1.14
CA ALA A 147 -13.18 12.81 2.00
C ALA A 147 -13.23 11.78 3.15
N VAL A 148 -12.66 10.59 2.95
CA VAL A 148 -12.60 9.55 3.98
C VAL A 148 -11.28 9.60 4.75
N LEU A 149 -10.15 9.67 4.05
CA LEU A 149 -8.83 9.55 4.68
C LEU A 149 -8.48 10.77 5.53
N ASP A 150 -8.86 11.99 5.15
CA ASP A 150 -8.56 13.20 5.93
C ASP A 150 -9.16 13.15 7.35
N ALA A 151 -10.32 12.51 7.48
CA ALA A 151 -10.96 12.31 8.79
C ALA A 151 -10.30 11.22 9.64
N LEU A 152 -9.53 10.30 9.02
CA LEU A 152 -8.92 9.14 9.68
C LEU A 152 -7.43 9.33 9.94
N THR A 153 -6.79 10.26 9.22
CA THR A 153 -5.33 10.31 9.11
C THR A 153 -4.74 11.16 10.23
N PHE A 154 -3.79 10.58 10.97
CA PHE A 154 -2.98 11.30 11.95
C PHE A 154 -1.94 12.19 11.28
N ARG A 155 -1.39 11.76 10.13
CA ARG A 155 -0.37 12.49 9.38
C ARG A 155 -0.54 12.26 7.88
N THR A 156 -0.63 13.34 7.13
CA THR A 156 -0.60 13.35 5.67
C THR A 156 0.74 13.90 5.19
N VAL A 157 1.31 13.27 4.19
CA VAL A 157 2.52 13.74 3.51
C VAL A 157 2.18 13.90 2.03
N SER A 158 2.25 15.14 1.55
CA SER A 158 2.10 15.44 0.12
C SER A 158 3.47 15.36 -0.55
N LEU A 159 3.63 14.45 -1.49
CA LEU A 159 4.88 14.35 -2.24
C LEU A 159 5.08 15.54 -3.18
N HIS A 160 4.02 16.29 -3.51
CA HIS A 160 4.12 17.49 -4.35
C HIS A 160 4.71 18.70 -3.60
N ASP A 161 4.53 18.76 -2.29
CA ASP A 161 4.97 19.90 -1.46
C ASP A 161 6.37 19.71 -0.89
N GLU A 162 7.00 18.56 -1.11
CA GLU A 162 8.36 18.27 -0.65
C GLU A 162 9.39 18.91 -1.58
N SER A 163 10.06 19.95 -1.10
CA SER A 163 11.09 20.70 -1.84
C SER A 163 12.25 19.83 -2.36
N GLY A 164 12.45 18.64 -1.81
CA GLY A 164 13.42 17.64 -2.26
C GLY A 164 13.01 16.89 -3.53
N GLN A 165 11.72 16.76 -3.82
CA GLN A 165 11.23 15.94 -4.93
C GLN A 165 11.71 16.44 -6.30
N ILE A 166 11.66 17.75 -6.54
CA ILE A 166 12.15 18.36 -7.79
C ILE A 166 13.64 18.10 -7.95
N ALA A 167 14.41 18.22 -6.85
CA ALA A 167 15.84 17.93 -6.86
C ALA A 167 16.11 16.45 -7.17
N ASP A 168 15.36 15.53 -6.57
CA ASP A 168 15.50 14.09 -6.80
C ASP A 168 15.12 13.70 -8.23
N ILE A 169 14.04 14.25 -8.78
CA ILE A 169 13.63 14.06 -10.16
C ILE A 169 14.74 14.56 -11.11
N ASN A 170 15.26 15.76 -10.86
CA ASN A 170 16.35 16.32 -11.64
C ASN A 170 17.61 15.47 -11.59
N ASN A 171 18.00 15.00 -10.42
CA ASN A 171 19.14 14.12 -10.23
C ASN A 171 18.95 12.79 -10.96
N TYR A 172 17.77 12.20 -10.89
CA TYR A 172 17.44 10.99 -11.62
C TYR A 172 17.51 11.19 -13.14
N ILE A 173 16.85 12.24 -13.67
CA ILE A 173 16.88 12.56 -15.11
C ILE A 173 18.32 12.78 -15.58
N ARG A 174 19.11 13.56 -14.85
CA ARG A 174 20.54 13.79 -15.15
C ARG A 174 21.33 12.48 -15.19
N SER A 175 21.13 11.63 -14.19
CA SER A 175 21.79 10.32 -14.13
C SER A 175 21.45 9.49 -15.37
N VAL A 176 20.16 9.34 -15.70
CA VAL A 176 19.72 8.56 -16.88
C VAL A 176 20.24 9.12 -18.18
N ILE A 177 20.19 10.45 -18.38
CA ILE A 177 20.69 11.12 -19.60
C ILE A 177 22.22 10.97 -19.74
N THR A 178 22.94 10.95 -18.62
CA THR A 178 24.42 10.88 -18.63
C THR A 178 24.90 9.44 -18.79
N THR A 179 24.28 8.48 -18.11
CA THR A 179 24.74 7.09 -18.05
C THR A 179 24.05 6.17 -19.06
N GLY A 180 22.86 6.55 -19.55
CA GLY A 180 22.03 5.73 -20.43
C GLY A 180 22.74 5.41 -21.77
N PRO A 181 22.85 4.12 -22.13
CA PRO A 181 23.59 3.72 -23.34
C PRO A 181 23.07 4.39 -24.64
N GLY A 182 21.74 4.52 -24.75
CA GLY A 182 21.09 5.14 -25.92
C GLY A 182 21.28 6.66 -26.01
N MET A 183 21.61 7.31 -24.89
CA MET A 183 21.68 8.77 -24.77
C MET A 183 23.12 9.29 -24.84
N ARG A 184 24.14 8.40 -24.93
CA ARG A 184 25.55 8.76 -25.03
C ARG A 184 25.85 9.57 -26.29
N ARG A 185 25.10 9.36 -27.38
CA ARG A 185 25.28 10.01 -28.68
C ARG A 185 24.58 11.36 -28.81
N TRP A 186 23.79 11.77 -27.77
CA TRP A 186 23.09 13.06 -27.81
C TRP A 186 24.04 14.21 -27.54
N SER A 187 23.86 15.32 -28.28
CA SER A 187 24.60 16.55 -28.02
C SER A 187 24.26 17.14 -26.66
N ALA A 188 25.10 18.03 -26.15
CA ALA A 188 24.87 18.71 -24.87
C ALA A 188 23.56 19.51 -24.88
N GLU A 189 23.25 20.17 -26.02
CA GLU A 189 22.03 20.97 -26.21
C GLU A 189 20.79 20.08 -26.14
N VAL A 190 20.81 18.90 -26.79
CA VAL A 190 19.67 17.94 -26.73
C VAL A 190 19.47 17.41 -25.32
N LYS A 191 20.56 17.08 -24.62
CA LYS A 191 20.49 16.63 -23.22
C LYS A 191 19.91 17.70 -22.32
N GLN A 192 20.30 18.95 -22.47
CA GLN A 192 19.75 20.07 -21.69
C GLN A 192 18.28 20.32 -22.03
N LEU A 193 17.89 20.31 -23.29
CA LEU A 193 16.50 20.47 -23.72
C LEU A 193 15.59 19.38 -23.10
N VAL A 194 16.05 18.13 -23.11
CA VAL A 194 15.30 17.00 -22.49
C VAL A 194 15.20 17.17 -20.97
N LEU A 195 16.30 17.59 -20.33
CA LEU A 195 16.28 17.87 -18.89
C LEU A 195 15.25 18.94 -18.55
N ASP A 196 15.29 20.08 -19.22
CA ASP A 196 14.38 21.20 -18.96
C ASP A 196 12.93 20.83 -19.25
N THR A 197 12.68 20.10 -20.35
CA THR A 197 11.33 19.66 -20.72
C THR A 197 10.76 18.66 -19.72
N LEU A 198 11.54 17.67 -19.29
CA LEU A 198 11.08 16.66 -18.34
C LEU A 198 10.89 17.25 -16.95
N THR A 199 11.80 18.14 -16.51
CA THR A 199 11.65 18.84 -15.22
C THR A 199 10.40 19.70 -15.18
N SER A 200 10.15 20.49 -16.24
CA SER A 200 8.97 21.36 -16.31
C SER A 200 7.64 20.60 -16.40
N LYS A 201 7.66 19.36 -16.92
CA LYS A 201 6.48 18.49 -17.05
C LYS A 201 6.33 17.50 -15.90
N ALA A 202 7.34 17.34 -15.07
CA ALA A 202 7.30 16.45 -13.90
C ALA A 202 6.50 17.05 -12.72
N ASP A 203 6.00 18.28 -12.88
CA ASP A 203 5.16 18.95 -11.91
C ASP A 203 3.91 18.10 -11.66
N GLY A 204 3.92 17.36 -10.57
CA GLY A 204 2.78 16.58 -10.11
C GLY A 204 2.71 15.11 -10.57
N MET A 205 3.77 14.49 -11.03
CA MET A 205 3.80 13.04 -11.26
C MET A 205 4.36 12.24 -10.07
#